data_d1c7a3123ed5dcfb0b00903e412c2046
#
_entry.id   d1c7a3123ed5dcfb0b00903e412c2046
#
_cell.length_a   1.000
_cell.length_b   1.000
_cell.length_c   1.000
_cell.angle_alpha   90.00
_cell.angle_beta   90.00
_cell.angle_gamma   90.00
#
_symmetry.space_group_name_H-M   'P 1'
#
loop_
_entity.id
_entity.type
_entity.pdbx_description
1 polymer ?
#
loop_
_entity_poly.entity_id
_entity_poly.type
_entity_poly.pdbx_seq_one_letter_code
_entity_poly.pdbx_strand_id
1 'polypeptide(L)'
;EDGRDDVVIVSHGILRRAEILDSLVDRNLNLMLTVMDEAHHARNPKSRLHDGIQMLILSSKWKMLLTATPVNLQSEDLYVLLSLIAPDRWPNIMSYHRTMSPTASIHRTIDLISSDPIDSETIRIEINRLSHTTSLANDPRLVEIRGLMDDITESTGIVRKRVIDLLREMRPLNDMLVRTRRKDLDLNLARRVPIILQVVLTE
;
A
#
# COMPACT_ATOMS: atom_id res chain seq x y z
N GLU A 1 20.19 32.39 11.83
CA GLU A 1 19.51 31.11 11.48
C GLU A 1 18.65 30.72 12.66
N ASP A 2 17.45 31.29 12.73
CA ASP A 2 16.42 30.90 13.68
C ASP A 2 15.91 29.54 13.25
N GLY A 3 16.29 28.48 13.97
CA GLY A 3 15.81 27.11 13.76
C GLY A 3 14.33 26.96 14.16
N ARG A 4 13.45 27.63 13.45
CA ARG A 4 12.00 27.40 13.54
C ARG A 4 11.64 26.27 12.60
N ASP A 5 11.07 25.22 13.17
CA ASP A 5 10.42 24.18 12.38
C ASP A 5 9.14 24.75 11.78
N ASP A 6 9.22 25.29 10.58
CA ASP A 6 8.06 25.85 9.88
C ASP A 6 7.24 24.75 9.24
N VAL A 7 5.94 24.71 9.52
CA VAL A 7 4.97 23.86 8.84
C VAL A 7 4.26 24.67 7.76
N VAL A 8 4.34 24.19 6.52
CA VAL A 8 3.67 24.81 5.38
C VAL A 8 2.56 23.89 4.88
N ILE A 9 1.34 24.41 4.78
CA ILE A 9 0.19 23.69 4.23
C ILE A 9 -0.15 24.28 2.87
N VAL A 10 -0.14 23.43 1.84
CA VAL A 10 -0.38 23.83 0.45
C VAL A 10 -1.52 23.00 -0.15
N SER A 11 -2.48 23.63 -0.81
CA SER A 11 -3.54 22.90 -1.51
C SER A 11 -3.03 22.31 -2.83
N HIS A 12 -3.62 21.19 -3.26
CA HIS A 12 -3.33 20.59 -4.58
C HIS A 12 -3.56 21.58 -5.74
N GLY A 13 -4.53 22.50 -5.59
CA GLY A 13 -4.79 23.52 -6.61
C GLY A 13 -3.64 24.50 -6.77
N ILE A 14 -2.96 24.86 -5.70
CA ILE A 14 -1.78 25.74 -5.73
C ILE A 14 -0.60 25.02 -6.37
N LEU A 15 -0.34 23.75 -6.02
CA LEU A 15 0.75 22.95 -6.58
C LEU A 15 0.64 22.70 -8.10
N ARG A 16 -0.56 22.92 -8.69
CA ARG A 16 -0.74 22.80 -10.15
C ARG A 16 -0.40 24.06 -10.93
N ARG A 17 -0.14 25.17 -10.26
CA ARG A 17 0.16 26.46 -10.92
C ARG A 17 1.61 26.48 -11.41
N ALA A 18 1.81 26.92 -12.65
CA ALA A 18 3.13 26.96 -13.28
C ALA A 18 4.11 27.82 -12.48
N GLU A 19 3.66 28.99 -12.00
CA GLU A 19 4.48 29.94 -11.26
C GLU A 19 5.03 29.33 -9.95
N ILE A 20 4.23 28.42 -9.33
CA ILE A 20 4.65 27.73 -8.12
C ILE A 20 5.68 26.64 -8.47
N LEU A 21 5.44 25.87 -9.52
CA LEU A 21 6.38 24.85 -9.97
C LEU A 21 7.73 25.46 -10.33
N ASP A 22 7.74 26.54 -11.09
CA ASP A 22 8.95 27.26 -11.47
C ASP A 22 9.70 27.76 -10.21
N SER A 23 8.96 28.33 -9.24
CA SER A 23 9.55 28.77 -7.97
C SER A 23 10.13 27.64 -7.12
N LEU A 24 9.60 26.42 -7.22
CA LEU A 24 10.13 25.25 -6.50
C LEU A 24 11.43 24.73 -7.14
N VAL A 25 11.56 24.82 -8.46
CA VAL A 25 12.79 24.44 -9.18
C VAL A 25 13.96 25.31 -8.74
N ASP A 26 13.74 26.62 -8.63
CA ASP A 26 14.78 27.58 -8.27
C ASP A 26 15.22 27.53 -6.79
N ARG A 27 14.43 26.86 -5.95
CA ARG A 27 14.70 26.77 -4.51
C ARG A 27 15.32 25.43 -4.17
N ASN A 28 16.49 25.46 -3.58
CA ASN A 28 17.12 24.27 -2.97
C ASN A 28 16.41 23.97 -1.65
N LEU A 29 15.22 23.36 -1.75
CA LEU A 29 14.41 23.02 -0.57
C LEU A 29 15.07 21.86 0.18
N ASN A 30 15.14 22.00 1.50
CA ASN A 30 15.57 20.93 2.40
C ASN A 30 14.44 20.65 3.40
N LEU A 31 13.52 19.78 3.01
CA LEU A 31 12.33 19.47 3.80
C LEU A 31 12.60 18.26 4.70
N MET A 32 12.20 18.34 5.96
CA MET A 32 12.27 17.21 6.87
C MET A 32 11.25 16.12 6.48
N LEU A 33 10.02 16.53 6.20
CA LEU A 33 8.91 15.63 5.89
C LEU A 33 7.97 16.28 4.87
N THR A 34 7.58 15.53 3.85
CA THR A 34 6.44 15.85 2.99
C THR A 34 5.33 14.84 3.23
N VAL A 35 4.13 15.35 3.57
CA VAL A 35 2.90 14.57 3.67
C VAL A 35 1.95 15.01 2.58
N MET A 36 1.49 14.08 1.76
CA MET A 36 0.45 14.32 0.78
C MET A 36 -0.81 13.56 1.17
N ASP A 37 -1.88 14.29 1.48
CA ASP A 37 -3.21 13.71 1.65
C ASP A 37 -3.89 13.52 0.29
N GLU A 38 -4.82 12.54 0.21
CA GLU A 38 -5.50 12.14 -1.03
C GLU A 38 -4.51 11.91 -2.19
N ALA A 39 -3.44 11.18 -1.91
CA ALA A 39 -2.32 10.96 -2.84
C ALA A 39 -2.74 10.36 -4.19
N HIS A 40 -3.91 9.69 -4.26
CA HIS A 40 -4.46 9.17 -5.50
C HIS A 40 -4.65 10.24 -6.60
N HIS A 41 -4.72 11.51 -6.23
CA HIS A 41 -4.78 12.61 -7.19
C HIS A 41 -3.45 12.81 -7.98
N ALA A 42 -2.32 12.35 -7.45
CA ALA A 42 -1.02 12.40 -8.13
C ALA A 42 -0.69 11.16 -8.98
N ARG A 43 -1.64 10.23 -9.15
CA ARG A 43 -1.44 8.98 -9.90
C ARG A 43 -1.17 9.15 -11.39
N ASN A 44 -1.49 10.30 -11.97
CA ASN A 44 -1.20 10.59 -13.37
C ASN A 44 0.17 11.26 -13.51
N PRO A 45 1.20 10.54 -14.03
CA PRO A 45 2.56 11.09 -14.16
C PRO A 45 2.69 12.25 -15.15
N LYS A 46 1.65 12.52 -15.95
CA LYS A 46 1.59 13.65 -16.89
C LYS A 46 0.89 14.87 -16.30
N SER A 47 0.53 14.86 -15.03
CA SER A 47 -0.18 15.98 -14.41
C SER A 47 0.78 16.91 -13.68
N ARG A 48 0.50 18.21 -13.74
CA ARG A 48 1.26 19.22 -12.98
C ARG A 48 1.27 18.98 -11.48
N LEU A 49 0.22 18.33 -10.94
CA LEU A 49 0.22 17.96 -9.54
C LEU A 49 1.28 16.89 -9.23
N HIS A 50 1.43 15.92 -10.13
CA HIS A 50 2.47 14.91 -10.01
C HIS A 50 3.86 15.55 -10.00
N ASP A 51 4.13 16.46 -10.95
CA ASP A 51 5.40 17.17 -11.04
C ASP A 51 5.68 17.95 -9.76
N GLY A 52 4.70 18.70 -9.25
CA GLY A 52 4.85 19.49 -8.03
C GLY A 52 5.11 18.63 -6.80
N ILE A 53 4.38 17.52 -6.63
CA ILE A 53 4.61 16.64 -5.48
C ILE A 53 5.94 15.88 -5.61
N GLN A 54 6.35 15.53 -6.83
CA GLN A 54 7.65 14.89 -7.07
C GLN A 54 8.81 15.81 -6.65
N MET A 55 8.76 17.10 -6.98
CA MET A 55 9.76 18.08 -6.56
C MET A 55 9.85 18.17 -5.02
N LEU A 56 8.71 18.25 -4.33
CA LEU A 56 8.69 18.30 -2.87
C LEU A 56 9.21 16.99 -2.25
N ILE A 57 8.83 15.85 -2.79
CA ILE A 57 9.27 14.53 -2.31
C ILE A 57 10.77 14.33 -2.51
N LEU A 58 11.33 14.76 -3.63
CA LEU A 58 12.77 14.67 -3.89
C LEU A 58 13.58 15.55 -2.94
N SER A 59 13.02 16.69 -2.53
CA SER A 59 13.62 17.60 -1.56
C SER A 59 13.40 17.20 -0.09
N SER A 60 12.75 16.06 0.17
CA SER A 60 12.35 15.64 1.50
C SER A 60 13.14 14.45 2.02
N LYS A 61 13.53 14.52 3.31
CA LYS A 61 14.14 13.39 4.00
C LYS A 61 13.14 12.27 4.25
N TRP A 62 11.93 12.61 4.73
CA TRP A 62 10.84 11.66 4.96
C TRP A 62 9.65 11.97 4.05
N LYS A 63 8.94 10.93 3.64
CA LYS A 63 7.87 11.00 2.64
C LYS A 63 6.70 10.17 3.10
N MET A 64 5.49 10.74 3.07
CA MET A 64 4.27 10.06 3.45
C MET A 64 3.15 10.38 2.47
N LEU A 65 2.55 9.36 1.88
CA LEU A 65 1.39 9.46 1.02
C LEU A 65 0.19 8.85 1.74
N LEU A 66 -0.86 9.63 1.93
CA LEU A 66 -2.11 9.20 2.55
C LEU A 66 -3.18 9.07 1.47
N THR A 67 -3.94 7.99 1.49
CA THR A 67 -5.09 7.81 0.58
C THR A 67 -6.14 6.92 1.22
N ALA A 68 -7.40 7.32 1.13
CA ALA A 68 -8.53 6.52 1.60
C ALA A 68 -8.88 5.37 0.63
N THR A 69 -8.42 5.41 -0.62
CA THR A 69 -8.84 4.51 -1.71
C THR A 69 -7.69 3.76 -2.39
N PRO A 70 -6.73 3.16 -1.65
CA PRO A 70 -5.64 2.43 -2.28
C PRO A 70 -6.11 1.17 -3.04
N VAL A 71 -7.30 0.64 -2.70
CA VAL A 71 -7.87 -0.58 -3.29
C VAL A 71 -8.48 -0.34 -4.67
N ASN A 72 -8.87 0.91 -4.96
CA ASN A 72 -9.46 1.28 -6.26
C ASN A 72 -8.42 1.74 -7.28
N LEU A 73 -7.13 1.76 -6.87
CA LEU A 73 -6.05 2.05 -7.79
C LEU A 73 -5.74 0.80 -8.63
N GLN A 74 -5.60 0.97 -9.93
CA GLN A 74 -5.04 -0.05 -10.80
C GLN A 74 -3.58 -0.30 -10.39
N SER A 75 -3.03 -1.44 -10.79
CA SER A 75 -1.65 -1.80 -10.44
C SER A 75 -0.63 -0.74 -10.86
N GLU A 76 -0.87 -0.13 -12.01
CA GLU A 76 -0.06 0.95 -12.59
C GLU A 76 -0.16 2.24 -11.77
N ASP A 77 -1.35 2.61 -11.32
CA ASP A 77 -1.56 3.79 -10.47
C ASP A 77 -0.79 3.67 -9.15
N LEU A 78 -0.83 2.47 -8.54
CA LEU A 78 -0.09 2.20 -7.32
C LEU A 78 1.43 2.25 -7.55
N TYR A 79 1.91 1.70 -8.68
CA TYR A 79 3.31 1.80 -9.09
C TYR A 79 3.75 3.26 -9.19
N VAL A 80 2.95 4.12 -9.83
CA VAL A 80 3.28 5.56 -9.96
C VAL A 80 3.44 6.21 -8.59
N LEU A 81 2.52 5.97 -7.66
CA LEU A 81 2.60 6.54 -6.32
C LEU A 81 3.79 6.01 -5.50
N LEU A 82 4.06 4.72 -5.59
CA LEU A 82 5.20 4.11 -4.90
C LEU A 82 6.54 4.58 -5.48
N SER A 83 6.61 4.83 -6.79
CA SER A 83 7.80 5.37 -7.45
C SER A 83 8.13 6.80 -7.01
N LEU A 84 7.14 7.58 -6.55
CA LEU A 84 7.41 8.89 -5.95
C LEU A 84 8.22 8.77 -4.65
N ILE A 85 7.89 7.80 -3.79
CA ILE A 85 8.55 7.67 -2.47
C ILE A 85 9.79 6.80 -2.48
N ALA A 86 9.87 5.83 -3.39
CA ALA A 86 10.99 4.89 -3.50
C ALA A 86 11.33 4.60 -4.97
N PRO A 87 11.84 5.60 -5.72
CA PRO A 87 12.11 5.45 -7.16
C PRO A 87 13.15 4.37 -7.46
N ASP A 88 14.13 4.17 -6.58
CA ASP A 88 15.22 3.20 -6.78
C ASP A 88 14.76 1.75 -6.57
N ARG A 89 13.65 1.53 -5.86
CA ARG A 89 13.16 0.18 -5.55
C ARG A 89 12.59 -0.52 -6.79
N TRP A 90 11.93 0.24 -7.66
CA TRP A 90 11.35 -0.28 -8.91
C TRP A 90 11.72 0.64 -10.07
N PRO A 91 12.84 0.40 -10.73
CA PRO A 91 13.32 1.25 -11.85
C PRO A 91 12.37 1.24 -13.05
N ASN A 92 11.45 0.29 -13.13
CA ASN A 92 10.42 0.20 -14.16
C ASN A 92 9.24 -0.64 -13.69
N ILE A 93 8.12 -0.54 -14.42
CA ILE A 93 6.87 -1.24 -14.14
C ILE A 93 7.04 -2.77 -14.15
N MET A 94 7.94 -3.32 -14.98
CA MET A 94 8.20 -4.76 -15.05
C MET A 94 8.84 -5.28 -13.75
N SER A 95 9.77 -4.53 -13.16
CA SER A 95 10.38 -4.88 -11.87
C SER A 95 9.36 -4.82 -10.75
N TYR A 96 8.45 -3.84 -10.79
CA TYR A 96 7.32 -3.76 -9.86
C TYR A 96 6.40 -4.97 -9.97
N HIS A 97 5.93 -5.33 -11.18
CA HIS A 97 5.07 -6.51 -11.38
C HIS A 97 5.73 -7.81 -10.91
N ARG A 98 7.03 -7.96 -11.17
CA ARG A 98 7.80 -9.12 -10.69
C ARG A 98 7.80 -9.18 -9.16
N THR A 99 8.02 -8.06 -8.49
CA THR A 99 7.98 -7.96 -7.03
C THR A 99 6.58 -8.28 -6.48
N MET A 100 5.52 -7.82 -7.16
CA MET A 100 4.14 -8.01 -6.74
C MET A 100 3.56 -9.38 -7.05
N SER A 101 4.23 -10.17 -7.89
CA SER A 101 3.73 -11.47 -8.37
C SER A 101 3.27 -12.45 -7.27
N PRO A 102 3.89 -12.53 -6.08
CA PRO A 102 3.46 -13.46 -5.04
C PRO A 102 2.22 -13.01 -4.26
N THR A 103 1.80 -11.75 -4.41
CA THR A 103 0.73 -11.16 -3.58
C THR A 103 -0.58 -11.94 -3.64
N ALA A 104 -1.01 -12.34 -4.83
CA ALA A 104 -2.26 -13.09 -5.02
C ALA A 104 -2.19 -14.47 -4.35
N SER A 105 -1.07 -15.19 -4.53
CA SER A 105 -0.87 -16.50 -3.89
C SER A 105 -0.78 -16.39 -2.38
N ILE A 106 -0.12 -15.36 -1.84
CA ILE A 106 -0.09 -15.10 -0.38
C ILE A 106 -1.51 -14.88 0.16
N HIS A 107 -2.32 -14.04 -0.49
CA HIS A 107 -3.69 -13.80 -0.07
C HIS A 107 -4.52 -15.08 -0.11
N ARG A 108 -4.46 -15.82 -1.22
CA ARG A 108 -5.17 -17.09 -1.38
C ARG A 108 -4.79 -18.09 -0.29
N THR A 109 -3.49 -18.22 0.02
CA THR A 109 -3.02 -19.11 1.08
C THR A 109 -3.56 -18.69 2.45
N ILE A 110 -3.58 -17.38 2.76
CA ILE A 110 -4.18 -16.86 3.99
C ILE A 110 -5.68 -17.19 4.07
N ASP A 111 -6.41 -17.02 2.97
CA ASP A 111 -7.85 -17.31 2.93
C ASP A 111 -8.12 -18.80 3.13
N LEU A 112 -7.32 -19.69 2.54
CA LEU A 112 -7.40 -21.15 2.73
C LEU A 112 -7.12 -21.54 4.19
N ILE A 113 -6.10 -20.95 4.84
CA ILE A 113 -5.79 -21.22 6.26
C ILE A 113 -6.89 -20.69 7.18
N SER A 114 -7.59 -19.63 6.77
CA SER A 114 -8.68 -19.01 7.53
C SER A 114 -10.03 -19.69 7.33
N SER A 115 -10.14 -20.61 6.36
CA SER A 115 -11.37 -21.37 6.09
C SER A 115 -11.54 -22.52 7.07
N ASP A 116 -12.78 -22.97 7.21
CA ASP A 116 -13.15 -24.15 8.01
C ASP A 116 -14.16 -24.99 7.21
N PRO A 117 -13.90 -26.29 6.96
CA PRO A 117 -12.72 -27.05 7.36
C PRO A 117 -11.44 -26.66 6.61
N ILE A 118 -10.28 -26.92 7.25
CA ILE A 118 -8.97 -26.71 6.62
C ILE A 118 -8.70 -27.81 5.59
N ASP A 119 -8.32 -27.38 4.38
CA ASP A 119 -7.73 -28.23 3.35
C ASP A 119 -6.20 -28.12 3.38
N SER A 120 -5.56 -28.95 4.20
CA SER A 120 -4.11 -28.95 4.38
C SER A 120 -3.34 -29.29 3.12
N GLU A 121 -3.90 -30.13 2.23
CA GLU A 121 -3.25 -30.50 0.97
C GLU A 121 -3.20 -29.33 -0.01
N THR A 122 -4.32 -28.64 -0.20
CA THR A 122 -4.36 -27.42 -1.02
C THR A 122 -3.43 -26.33 -0.47
N ILE A 123 -3.36 -26.16 0.85
CA ILE A 123 -2.44 -25.20 1.47
C ILE A 123 -0.97 -25.57 1.19
N ARG A 124 -0.60 -26.86 1.30
CA ARG A 124 0.76 -27.33 0.98
C ARG A 124 1.13 -27.03 -0.48
N ILE A 125 0.21 -27.24 -1.40
CA ILE A 125 0.40 -26.94 -2.82
C ILE A 125 0.66 -25.45 -3.03
N GLU A 126 -0.13 -24.56 -2.41
CA GLU A 126 0.05 -23.11 -2.52
C GLU A 126 1.38 -22.64 -1.89
N ILE A 127 1.77 -23.18 -0.72
CA ILE A 127 3.07 -22.89 -0.10
C ILE A 127 4.24 -23.34 -0.97
N ASN A 128 4.13 -24.51 -1.60
CA ASN A 128 5.13 -24.96 -2.56
C ASN A 128 5.20 -24.03 -3.78
N ARG A 129 4.06 -23.57 -4.29
CA ARG A 129 4.01 -22.59 -5.39
C ARG A 129 4.70 -21.28 -5.02
N LEU A 130 4.49 -20.76 -3.80
CA LEU A 130 5.19 -19.57 -3.30
C LEU A 130 6.72 -19.75 -3.30
N SER A 131 7.22 -20.93 -2.93
CA SER A 131 8.67 -21.20 -2.92
C SER A 131 9.31 -21.27 -4.31
N HIS A 132 8.53 -21.47 -5.37
CA HIS A 132 9.02 -21.39 -6.75
C HIS A 132 8.95 -19.95 -7.31
N THR A 133 8.39 -19.02 -6.58
CA THR A 133 8.38 -17.60 -6.99
C THR A 133 9.76 -16.98 -6.75
N THR A 134 10.37 -16.42 -7.78
CA THR A 134 11.76 -15.91 -7.76
C THR A 134 12.05 -14.97 -6.59
N SER A 135 11.09 -14.14 -6.20
CA SER A 135 11.24 -13.17 -5.11
C SER A 135 11.16 -13.79 -3.71
N LEU A 136 10.65 -15.02 -3.58
CA LEU A 136 10.44 -15.70 -2.29
C LEU A 136 11.22 -17.01 -2.17
N ALA A 137 11.91 -17.47 -3.20
CA ALA A 137 12.54 -18.79 -3.26
C ALA A 137 13.48 -19.08 -2.07
N ASN A 138 14.15 -18.06 -1.54
CA ASN A 138 15.09 -18.19 -0.45
C ASN A 138 14.59 -17.51 0.84
N ASP A 139 13.31 -17.23 0.96
CA ASP A 139 12.76 -16.58 2.16
C ASP A 139 12.75 -17.57 3.33
N PRO A 140 13.46 -17.29 4.44
CA PRO A 140 13.56 -18.21 5.59
C PRO A 140 12.19 -18.46 6.24
N ARG A 141 11.25 -17.55 6.11
CA ARG A 141 9.88 -17.72 6.64
C ARG A 141 9.13 -18.86 5.96
N LEU A 142 9.43 -19.18 4.68
CA LEU A 142 8.86 -20.36 4.01
C LEU A 142 9.33 -21.68 4.64
N VAL A 143 10.56 -21.72 5.12
CA VAL A 143 11.09 -22.90 5.83
C VAL A 143 10.33 -23.07 7.17
N GLU A 144 10.16 -21.98 7.93
CA GLU A 144 9.37 -21.99 9.18
C GLU A 144 7.93 -22.43 8.92
N ILE A 145 7.26 -21.86 7.90
CA ILE A 145 5.88 -22.21 7.53
C ILE A 145 5.78 -23.71 7.21
N ARG A 146 6.70 -24.27 6.45
CA ARG A 146 6.70 -25.70 6.13
C ARG A 146 6.81 -26.58 7.36
N GLY A 147 7.66 -26.20 8.32
CA GLY A 147 7.79 -26.93 9.59
C GLY A 147 6.51 -26.91 10.45
N LEU A 148 5.67 -25.88 10.30
CA LEU A 148 4.42 -25.71 11.02
C LEU A 148 3.23 -26.42 10.35
N MET A 149 3.39 -26.92 9.11
CA MET A 149 2.27 -27.47 8.34
C MET A 149 1.70 -28.77 8.90
N ASP A 150 2.51 -29.57 9.59
CA ASP A 150 2.04 -30.83 10.18
C ASP A 150 1.09 -30.59 11.36
N ASP A 151 1.30 -29.48 12.07
CA ASP A 151 0.52 -29.10 13.23
C ASP A 151 -0.71 -28.20 12.88
N ILE A 152 -0.89 -27.81 11.60
CA ILE A 152 -1.86 -26.80 11.22
C ILE A 152 -3.32 -27.27 11.40
N THR A 153 -3.56 -28.57 11.32
CA THR A 153 -4.88 -29.20 11.49
C THR A 153 -5.21 -29.53 12.94
N GLU A 154 -4.20 -29.86 13.73
CA GLU A 154 -4.36 -30.39 15.09
C GLU A 154 -4.34 -29.31 16.17
N SER A 155 -3.80 -28.14 15.86
CA SER A 155 -3.54 -27.11 16.87
C SER A 155 -4.67 -26.11 17.06
N THR A 156 -4.77 -25.62 18.30
CA THR A 156 -5.72 -24.63 18.82
C THR A 156 -5.57 -23.22 18.23
N GLY A 157 -5.60 -23.05 16.90
CA GLY A 157 -5.57 -21.72 16.27
C GLY A 157 -4.26 -20.95 16.37
N ILE A 158 -3.34 -21.30 17.29
CA ILE A 158 -2.05 -20.61 17.50
C ILE A 158 -1.14 -20.79 16.29
N VAL A 159 -1.01 -22.04 15.81
CA VAL A 159 -0.17 -22.33 14.63
C VAL A 159 -0.75 -21.66 13.39
N ARG A 160 -2.08 -21.73 13.20
CA ARG A 160 -2.76 -21.02 12.08
C ARG A 160 -2.43 -19.52 12.09
N LYS A 161 -2.56 -18.89 13.27
CA LYS A 161 -2.23 -17.47 13.43
C LYS A 161 -0.77 -17.18 13.09
N ARG A 162 0.16 -18.00 13.59
CA ARG A 162 1.60 -17.82 13.30
C ARG A 162 1.87 -17.90 11.80
N VAL A 163 1.33 -18.91 11.11
CA VAL A 163 1.50 -19.05 9.65
C VAL A 163 0.90 -17.86 8.90
N ILE A 164 -0.28 -17.38 9.30
CA ILE A 164 -0.90 -16.20 8.71
C ILE A 164 -0.04 -14.95 8.92
N ASP A 165 0.55 -14.78 10.09
CA ASP A 165 1.39 -13.61 10.39
C ASP A 165 2.68 -13.65 9.57
N LEU A 166 3.34 -14.81 9.44
CA LEU A 166 4.48 -15.01 8.56
C LEU A 166 4.16 -14.68 7.10
N LEU A 167 3.01 -15.17 6.59
CA LEU A 167 2.56 -14.86 5.23
C LEU A 167 2.28 -13.37 5.03
N ARG A 168 1.75 -12.70 6.05
CA ARG A 168 1.52 -11.24 6.01
C ARG A 168 2.82 -10.46 5.94
N GLU A 169 3.83 -10.87 6.71
CA GLU A 169 5.17 -10.27 6.70
C GLU A 169 5.88 -10.45 5.36
N MET A 170 5.57 -11.51 4.61
CA MET A 170 6.13 -11.78 3.28
C MET A 170 5.53 -10.92 2.17
N ARG A 171 4.49 -10.12 2.45
CA ARG A 171 3.88 -9.24 1.44
C ARG A 171 4.89 -8.19 0.96
N PRO A 172 5.02 -7.99 -0.35
CA PRO A 172 6.04 -7.13 -0.94
C PRO A 172 6.06 -5.67 -0.47
N LEU A 173 4.91 -5.16 0.02
CA LEU A 173 4.76 -3.78 0.49
C LEU A 173 4.58 -3.67 2.01
N ASN A 174 4.83 -4.74 2.76
CA ASN A 174 4.58 -4.75 4.20
C ASN A 174 5.42 -3.72 4.97
N ASP A 175 6.59 -3.38 4.45
CA ASP A 175 7.51 -2.39 5.00
C ASP A 175 7.20 -0.93 4.61
N MET A 176 6.32 -0.73 3.63
CA MET A 176 6.02 0.60 3.09
C MET A 176 4.55 1.00 3.20
N LEU A 177 3.63 0.02 3.25
CA LEU A 177 2.20 0.25 3.23
C LEU A 177 1.56 -0.11 4.57
N VAL A 178 1.08 0.90 5.26
CA VAL A 178 0.23 0.73 6.44
C VAL A 178 -1.23 0.83 6.02
N ARG A 179 -2.00 -0.23 6.27
CA ARG A 179 -3.43 -0.27 5.97
C ARG A 179 -4.24 -0.52 7.23
N THR A 180 -5.03 0.47 7.61
CA THR A 180 -6.01 0.34 8.69
C THR A 180 -7.37 0.01 8.10
N ARG A 181 -7.99 -1.10 8.50
CA ARG A 181 -9.34 -1.45 8.07
C ARG A 181 -10.34 -0.95 9.10
N ARG A 182 -11.50 -0.47 8.65
CA ARG A 182 -12.57 0.00 9.54
C ARG A 182 -12.99 -1.04 10.58
N LYS A 183 -12.96 -2.33 10.22
CA LYS A 183 -13.26 -3.44 11.13
C LYS A 183 -12.22 -3.65 12.25
N ASP A 184 -11.01 -3.13 12.06
CA ASP A 184 -9.91 -3.24 13.01
C ASP A 184 -9.87 -2.03 13.96
N LEU A 185 -10.76 -1.05 13.74
CA LEU A 185 -10.94 0.13 14.56
C LEU A 185 -12.25 0.00 15.33
N ASP A 186 -12.17 0.11 16.65
CA ASP A 186 -13.34 0.16 17.53
C ASP A 186 -13.97 1.57 17.46
N LEU A 187 -14.43 1.94 16.26
CA LEU A 187 -15.03 3.23 15.99
C LEU A 187 -16.55 3.14 16.11
N ASN A 188 -17.09 3.90 17.06
CA ASN A 188 -18.54 4.12 17.18
C ASN A 188 -19.00 5.06 16.04
N LEU A 189 -19.06 4.51 14.81
CA LEU A 189 -19.44 5.28 13.63
C LEU A 189 -20.95 5.44 13.56
N ALA A 190 -21.41 6.65 13.27
CA ALA A 190 -22.80 6.94 13.00
C ALA A 190 -23.34 6.03 11.86
N ARG A 191 -24.50 5.41 12.09
CA ARG A 191 -25.17 4.57 11.09
C ARG A 191 -25.65 5.45 9.94
N ARG A 192 -25.17 5.21 8.73
CA ARG A 192 -25.70 5.86 7.52
C ARG A 192 -27.06 5.24 7.19
N VAL A 193 -28.10 6.05 7.19
CA VAL A 193 -29.42 5.68 6.69
C VAL A 193 -29.58 6.35 5.33
N PRO A 194 -29.57 5.60 4.21
CA PRO A 194 -29.81 6.19 2.89
C PRO A 194 -31.26 6.63 2.81
N ILE A 195 -31.51 7.91 2.49
CA ILE A 195 -32.83 8.45 2.20
C ILE A 195 -32.86 8.70 0.69
N ILE A 196 -33.76 8.02 -0.01
CA ILE A 196 -33.99 8.25 -1.43
C ILE A 196 -35.02 9.38 -1.54
N LEU A 197 -34.60 10.53 -2.00
CA LEU A 197 -35.49 11.64 -2.36
C LEU A 197 -35.86 11.53 -3.84
N GLN A 198 -37.14 11.27 -4.11
CA GLN A 198 -37.66 11.30 -5.47
C GLN A 198 -38.04 12.74 -5.81
N VAL A 199 -37.28 13.39 -6.70
CA VAL A 199 -37.58 14.73 -7.20
C VAL A 199 -38.34 14.58 -8.50
N VAL A 200 -39.60 14.98 -8.52
CA VAL A 200 -40.40 15.12 -9.76
C VAL A 200 -40.12 16.51 -10.30
N LEU A 201 -39.46 16.57 -11.45
CA LEU A 201 -39.34 17.84 -12.20
C LEU A 201 -40.65 18.12 -12.86
N THR A 202 -41.32 19.20 -12.45
CA THR A 202 -42.44 19.77 -13.19
C THR A 202 -41.91 20.62 -14.34
N GLU A 203 -42.44 20.41 -15.57
CA GLU A 203 -42.13 21.22 -16.76
C GLU A 203 -42.53 22.67 -16.56
#